data_fb0f29c6d66bf245bf1b28c0dc10f7fc
#
_entry.id   fb0f29c6d66bf245bf1b28c0dc10f7fc
#
_cell.length_a   1.000
_cell.length_b   1.000
_cell.length_c   1.000
_cell.angle_alpha   90.00
_cell.angle_beta   90.00
_cell.angle_gamma   90.00
#
_symmetry.space_group_name_H-M   'P 1'
#
loop_
_entity.id
_entity.type
_entity.pdbx_description
1 polymer ?
#
loop_
_entity_poly.entity_id
_entity_poly.type
_entity_poly.pdbx_seq_one_letter_code
_entity_poly.pdbx_strand_id
1 'polypeptide(L)'
;MVSTGAKGEMSVAKAFSEKVRTDLISRAFLAEMSETRQPYGTDPMAGFRTSAHYHGLRHYKYSMMNREMARMPRIHGRVGYMSMTARQVPQANKGREAHPPKAFKVWKEKINRKEWMKAFMSAIAATADKSVVAGRGHRIEGVKNVPIIVDDKVQELKKTTDVRKLLESVGLEAELERSSVVKSRAGRGKSRGRATKVRKGPLIVVSEDKGIVKAANGISGVEAVTLANLSVMDIAPGSKPGRVTVWSKSAVEVLEKGK
;
A
#
# COMPACT_ATOMS: atom_id res chain seq x y z
N MET A 1 13.36 34.97 -3.38
CA MET A 1 12.81 35.50 -2.10
C MET A 1 11.46 34.83 -1.88
N VAL A 2 11.38 33.94 -0.92
CA VAL A 2 10.10 33.34 -0.50
C VAL A 2 9.51 34.33 0.49
N SER A 3 8.51 35.10 0.06
CA SER A 3 7.82 36.02 0.94
C SER A 3 6.93 35.23 1.90
N THR A 4 7.37 35.07 3.13
CA THR A 4 6.56 34.63 4.27
C THR A 4 5.65 35.77 4.79
N GLY A 5 5.15 36.62 3.91
CA GLY A 5 4.41 37.80 4.24
C GLY A 5 3.13 37.93 3.45
N ALA A 6 2.13 37.13 3.75
CA ALA A 6 0.75 37.53 3.44
C ALA A 6 0.00 37.56 4.78
N LYS A 7 -0.19 38.79 5.29
CA LYS A 7 -1.22 39.14 6.26
C LYS A 7 -2.58 38.90 5.62
N GLY A 8 -3.11 37.74 5.80
CA GLY A 8 -4.43 37.28 5.56
C GLY A 8 -4.49 35.97 6.33
N GLU A 9 -5.07 35.98 7.52
CA GLU A 9 -5.48 34.75 8.22
C GLU A 9 -6.44 34.05 7.28
N MET A 10 -5.89 33.12 6.45
CA MET A 10 -6.75 32.16 5.78
C MET A 10 -7.46 31.41 6.90
N SER A 11 -8.78 31.53 6.96
CA SER A 11 -9.58 30.70 7.86
C SER A 11 -9.14 29.26 7.61
N VAL A 12 -8.66 28.62 8.65
CA VAL A 12 -8.22 27.21 8.56
C VAL A 12 -9.41 26.42 8.02
N ALA A 13 -9.24 25.81 6.86
CA ALA A 13 -10.31 25.09 6.18
C ALA A 13 -11.03 24.18 7.19
N LYS A 14 -12.35 24.11 7.13
CA LYS A 14 -13.15 23.26 8.04
C LYS A 14 -12.66 21.81 8.07
N ALA A 15 -12.04 21.35 6.97
CA ALA A 15 -11.41 20.05 6.89
C ALA A 15 -10.30 19.81 7.92
N PHE A 16 -9.57 20.83 8.33
CA PHE A 16 -8.49 20.71 9.31
C PHE A 16 -8.98 20.77 10.78
N SER A 17 -10.21 21.17 11.01
CA SER A 17 -10.82 21.22 12.36
C SER A 17 -11.67 20.01 12.72
N GLU A 18 -11.76 19.01 11.84
CA GLU A 18 -12.51 17.78 12.08
C GLU A 18 -11.85 16.93 13.18
N LYS A 19 -12.67 16.17 13.91
CA LYS A 19 -12.17 15.28 14.97
C LYS A 19 -11.33 14.15 14.40
N VAL A 20 -10.13 13.94 14.93
CA VAL A 20 -9.26 12.83 14.53
C VAL A 20 -9.80 11.49 15.05
N ARG A 21 -10.17 10.60 14.14
CA ARG A 21 -10.70 9.26 14.40
C ARG A 21 -9.80 8.20 13.80
N THR A 22 -8.89 7.68 14.62
CA THR A 22 -7.90 6.67 14.21
C THR A 22 -8.51 5.34 13.79
N ASP A 23 -9.66 4.97 14.37
CA ASP A 23 -10.44 3.77 14.05
C ASP A 23 -10.94 3.79 12.59
N LEU A 24 -11.57 4.90 12.17
CA LEU A 24 -12.06 5.07 10.80
C LEU A 24 -10.90 5.14 9.79
N ILE A 25 -9.83 5.87 10.14
CA ILE A 25 -8.63 5.97 9.31
C ILE A 25 -8.03 4.58 9.08
N SER A 26 -7.90 3.76 10.12
CA SER A 26 -7.37 2.41 10.00
C SER A 26 -8.22 1.53 9.10
N ARG A 27 -9.54 1.61 9.23
CA ARG A 27 -10.46 0.84 8.39
C ARG A 27 -10.41 1.26 6.92
N ALA A 28 -10.41 2.58 6.65
CA ALA A 28 -10.28 3.11 5.30
C ALA A 28 -8.94 2.74 4.66
N PHE A 29 -7.84 2.84 5.41
CA PHE A 29 -6.51 2.43 4.98
C PHE A 29 -6.48 0.95 4.57
N LEU A 30 -7.07 0.04 5.37
CA LEU A 30 -7.10 -1.38 5.06
C LEU A 30 -7.94 -1.67 3.80
N ALA A 31 -9.06 -0.97 3.63
CA ALA A 31 -9.90 -1.10 2.45
C ALA A 31 -9.14 -0.67 1.18
N GLU A 32 -8.52 0.52 1.17
CA GLU A 32 -7.70 1.00 0.05
C GLU A 32 -6.49 0.07 -0.22
N MET A 33 -5.79 -0.36 0.83
CA MET A 33 -4.66 -1.27 0.69
C MET A 33 -5.07 -2.64 0.12
N SER A 34 -6.29 -3.10 0.39
CA SER A 34 -6.82 -4.34 -0.18
C SER A 34 -6.97 -4.27 -1.69
N GLU A 35 -7.27 -3.08 -2.24
CA GLU A 35 -7.40 -2.84 -3.69
C GLU A 35 -6.04 -2.87 -4.42
N THR A 36 -4.96 -2.55 -3.75
CA THR A 36 -3.61 -2.55 -4.35
C THR A 36 -3.01 -3.95 -4.48
N ARG A 37 -3.67 -4.98 -3.94
CA ARG A 37 -3.19 -6.36 -3.99
C ARG A 37 -3.43 -6.96 -5.37
N GLN A 38 -2.39 -7.55 -5.95
CA GLN A 38 -2.53 -8.33 -7.16
C GLN A 38 -3.11 -9.71 -6.82
N PRO A 39 -4.21 -10.15 -7.45
CA PRO A 39 -4.75 -11.49 -7.29
C PRO A 39 -3.71 -12.55 -7.66
N TYR A 40 -3.69 -13.64 -6.91
CA TYR A 40 -2.85 -14.78 -7.18
C TYR A 40 -3.64 -16.08 -7.07
N GLY A 41 -3.20 -17.08 -7.80
CA GLY A 41 -3.79 -18.41 -7.77
C GLY A 41 -2.81 -19.45 -8.22
N THR A 42 -3.13 -20.72 -7.96
CA THR A 42 -2.41 -21.85 -8.48
C THR A 42 -3.03 -22.31 -9.81
N ASP A 43 -2.28 -23.05 -10.59
CA ASP A 43 -2.79 -23.73 -11.76
C ASP A 43 -3.94 -24.69 -11.34
N PRO A 44 -5.15 -24.55 -11.94
CA PRO A 44 -6.30 -25.40 -11.62
C PRO A 44 -6.02 -26.91 -11.77
N MET A 45 -5.11 -27.27 -12.69
CA MET A 45 -4.71 -28.64 -12.96
C MET A 45 -3.49 -29.11 -12.15
N ALA A 46 -2.99 -28.29 -11.23
CA ALA A 46 -1.87 -28.67 -10.37
C ALA A 46 -2.22 -29.91 -9.54
N GLY A 47 -1.38 -30.94 -9.62
CA GLY A 47 -1.59 -32.22 -8.96
C GLY A 47 -2.52 -33.21 -9.71
N PHE A 48 -3.18 -32.74 -10.80
CA PHE A 48 -3.97 -33.63 -11.70
C PHE A 48 -3.23 -34.06 -12.96
N ARG A 49 -2.14 -33.36 -13.32
CA ARG A 49 -1.30 -33.69 -14.48
C ARG A 49 -0.42 -34.93 -14.19
N THR A 50 -1.05 -36.08 -14.12
CA THR A 50 -0.40 -37.34 -13.81
C THR A 50 -1.12 -38.47 -14.54
N SER A 51 -0.40 -39.57 -14.83
CA SER A 51 -0.95 -40.80 -15.38
C SER A 51 -1.64 -41.66 -14.32
N ALA A 52 -1.70 -41.21 -13.05
CA ALA A 52 -2.32 -41.98 -12.00
C ALA A 52 -3.84 -42.06 -12.18
N HIS A 53 -4.40 -43.26 -12.09
CA HIS A 53 -5.83 -43.50 -12.03
C HIS A 53 -6.14 -44.72 -11.14
N TYR A 54 -7.39 -44.89 -10.79
CA TYR A 54 -7.84 -45.96 -9.93
C TYR A 54 -8.48 -47.07 -10.75
N HIS A 55 -8.04 -48.34 -10.49
CA HIS A 55 -8.65 -49.51 -11.05
C HIS A 55 -9.34 -50.33 -9.96
N GLY A 56 -10.66 -50.47 -10.07
CA GLY A 56 -11.48 -51.20 -9.11
C GLY A 56 -11.87 -52.63 -9.54
N LEU A 57 -11.58 -53.01 -10.77
CA LEU A 57 -11.92 -54.36 -11.29
C LEU A 57 -10.96 -55.40 -10.74
N ARG A 58 -11.51 -56.50 -10.18
CA ARG A 58 -10.73 -57.53 -9.46
C ARG A 58 -9.64 -58.19 -10.29
N HIS A 59 -9.91 -58.49 -11.54
CA HIS A 59 -8.98 -59.21 -12.40
C HIS A 59 -8.06 -58.33 -13.25
N TYR A 60 -8.09 -57.03 -13.01
CA TYR A 60 -7.23 -56.10 -13.74
C TYR A 60 -5.82 -56.06 -13.15
N LYS A 61 -4.79 -56.05 -14.03
CA LYS A 61 -3.35 -56.11 -13.62
C LYS A 61 -2.96 -55.10 -12.55
N TYR A 62 -3.50 -53.90 -12.60
CA TYR A 62 -3.18 -52.82 -11.67
C TYR A 62 -4.30 -52.54 -10.67
N SER A 63 -5.19 -53.51 -10.46
CA SER A 63 -6.28 -53.39 -9.49
C SER A 63 -5.76 -53.22 -8.07
N MET A 64 -6.45 -52.39 -7.30
CA MET A 64 -6.23 -52.18 -5.86
C MET A 64 -7.05 -53.17 -4.99
N MET A 65 -7.83 -54.03 -5.60
CA MET A 65 -8.62 -55.01 -4.85
C MET A 65 -7.71 -56.10 -4.24
N ASN A 66 -8.03 -56.47 -2.98
CA ASN A 66 -7.27 -57.50 -2.23
C ASN A 66 -5.76 -57.19 -2.08
N ARG A 67 -5.40 -55.92 -2.04
CA ARG A 67 -4.03 -55.47 -1.74
C ARG A 67 -4.03 -54.69 -0.43
N GLU A 68 -3.00 -54.84 0.37
CA GLU A 68 -2.80 -54.14 1.62
C GLU A 68 -2.39 -52.66 1.40
N MET A 69 -3.10 -51.99 0.51
CA MET A 69 -2.82 -50.62 0.09
C MET A 69 -4.13 -49.80 -0.01
N ALA A 70 -4.09 -48.57 0.42
CA ALA A 70 -5.24 -47.67 0.29
C ALA A 70 -5.69 -47.55 -1.18
N ARG A 71 -6.99 -47.63 -1.41
CA ARG A 71 -7.64 -47.57 -2.73
C ARG A 71 -7.72 -46.10 -3.21
N MET A 72 -6.66 -45.68 -3.89
CA MET A 72 -6.55 -44.30 -4.46
C MET A 72 -5.89 -44.37 -5.85
N PRO A 73 -6.02 -43.30 -6.64
CA PRO A 73 -5.32 -43.22 -7.93
C PRO A 73 -3.81 -43.39 -7.75
N ARG A 74 -3.24 -44.37 -8.45
CA ARG A 74 -1.81 -44.69 -8.40
C ARG A 74 -1.19 -44.70 -9.78
N ILE A 75 0.08 -44.28 -9.84
CA ILE A 75 0.88 -44.43 -11.06
C ILE A 75 1.19 -45.89 -11.27
N HIS A 76 0.96 -46.38 -12.47
CA HIS A 76 1.31 -47.75 -12.86
C HIS A 76 2.06 -47.76 -14.20
N GLY A 77 2.59 -48.92 -14.57
CA GLY A 77 3.48 -49.04 -15.70
C GLY A 77 4.96 -49.09 -15.28
N ARG A 78 5.86 -48.96 -16.21
CA ARG A 78 7.31 -49.05 -15.98
C ARG A 78 7.95 -47.72 -15.54
N VAL A 79 7.50 -47.18 -14.43
CA VAL A 79 7.98 -45.88 -13.92
C VAL A 79 8.98 -46.04 -12.76
N GLY A 80 9.58 -47.22 -12.59
CA GLY A 80 10.57 -47.51 -11.57
C GLY A 80 10.06 -47.22 -10.15
N TYR A 81 10.76 -46.34 -9.41
CA TYR A 81 10.44 -46.00 -8.02
C TYR A 81 9.10 -45.28 -7.85
N MET A 82 8.52 -44.76 -8.91
CA MET A 82 7.19 -44.13 -8.87
C MET A 82 6.05 -45.13 -9.02
N SER A 83 6.33 -46.37 -9.39
CA SER A 83 5.29 -47.40 -9.56
C SER A 83 4.46 -47.56 -8.29
N MET A 84 3.14 -47.63 -8.44
CA MET A 84 2.17 -47.76 -7.37
C MET A 84 2.13 -46.56 -6.37
N THR A 85 2.80 -45.46 -6.65
CA THR A 85 2.74 -44.27 -5.83
C THR A 85 1.39 -43.57 -6.01
N ALA A 86 0.73 -43.23 -4.91
CA ALA A 86 -0.54 -42.46 -4.94
C ALA A 86 -0.32 -41.02 -5.43
N ARG A 87 -1.27 -40.54 -6.23
CA ARG A 87 -1.33 -39.16 -6.76
C ARG A 87 -2.78 -38.65 -6.76
N GLN A 88 -2.98 -37.43 -7.19
CA GLN A 88 -4.26 -36.72 -7.36
C GLN A 88 -4.99 -36.40 -6.05
N VAL A 89 -4.99 -37.26 -5.07
CA VAL A 89 -5.71 -37.02 -3.79
C VAL A 89 -4.92 -36.08 -2.88
N PRO A 90 -5.58 -35.26 -2.04
CA PRO A 90 -4.89 -34.27 -1.22
C PRO A 90 -3.88 -34.85 -0.21
N GLN A 91 -4.15 -36.04 0.31
CA GLN A 91 -3.31 -36.71 1.28
C GLN A 91 -2.07 -37.36 0.67
N ALA A 92 -1.99 -37.46 -0.65
CA ALA A 92 -0.83 -38.01 -1.32
C ALA A 92 0.26 -36.98 -1.52
N ASN A 93 1.53 -37.39 -1.41
CA ASN A 93 2.67 -36.56 -1.76
C ASN A 93 2.59 -36.11 -3.22
N LYS A 94 2.72 -34.82 -3.51
CA LYS A 94 2.54 -34.23 -4.84
C LYS A 94 1.14 -34.46 -5.45
N GLY A 95 0.14 -34.75 -4.64
CA GLY A 95 -1.26 -34.72 -5.04
C GLY A 95 -1.79 -33.28 -5.21
N ARG A 96 -3.09 -33.13 -5.49
CA ARG A 96 -3.72 -31.82 -5.56
C ARG A 96 -3.81 -31.17 -4.17
N GLU A 97 -3.78 -29.88 -4.11
CA GLU A 97 -4.13 -29.14 -2.89
C GLU A 97 -5.65 -29.14 -2.70
N ALA A 98 -6.13 -29.38 -1.46
CA ALA A 98 -7.57 -29.45 -1.18
C ALA A 98 -8.27 -28.10 -1.42
N HIS A 99 -7.65 -27.01 -0.95
CA HIS A 99 -8.16 -25.63 -1.08
C HIS A 99 -7.06 -24.72 -1.62
N PRO A 100 -6.73 -24.80 -2.91
CA PRO A 100 -5.69 -23.97 -3.49
C PRO A 100 -6.14 -22.51 -3.57
N PRO A 101 -5.22 -21.55 -3.52
CA PRO A 101 -5.53 -20.17 -3.78
C PRO A 101 -6.07 -20.00 -5.21
N LYS A 102 -7.10 -19.17 -5.36
CA LYS A 102 -7.79 -18.97 -6.63
C LYS A 102 -7.68 -17.50 -7.07
N ALA A 103 -7.32 -17.27 -8.33
CA ALA A 103 -7.15 -15.92 -8.88
C ALA A 103 -8.45 -15.08 -8.84
N PHE A 104 -9.61 -15.72 -8.89
CA PHE A 104 -10.92 -15.05 -8.85
C PHE A 104 -11.40 -14.69 -7.44
N LYS A 105 -10.61 -14.98 -6.40
CA LYS A 105 -10.94 -14.54 -5.04
C LYS A 105 -11.00 -13.01 -4.98
N VAL A 106 -12.11 -12.50 -4.46
CA VAL A 106 -12.28 -11.06 -4.25
C VAL A 106 -11.46 -10.63 -3.02
N TRP A 107 -10.44 -9.82 -3.25
CA TRP A 107 -9.55 -9.30 -2.20
C TRP A 107 -9.99 -7.94 -1.68
N LYS A 108 -10.80 -7.22 -2.47
CA LYS A 108 -11.27 -5.88 -2.14
C LYS A 108 -12.20 -5.93 -0.93
N GLU A 109 -11.84 -5.19 0.11
CA GLU A 109 -12.68 -4.95 1.27
C GLU A 109 -13.58 -3.75 1.02
N LYS A 110 -14.88 -3.92 1.22
CA LYS A 110 -15.87 -2.85 1.01
C LYS A 110 -15.90 -1.90 2.21
N ILE A 111 -15.93 -0.60 1.93
CA ILE A 111 -16.19 0.46 2.89
C ILE A 111 -17.34 1.33 2.37
N ASN A 112 -18.17 1.84 3.26
CA ASN A 112 -19.24 2.76 2.88
C ASN A 112 -18.66 4.13 2.49
N ARG A 113 -19.19 4.75 1.44
CA ARG A 113 -18.70 6.04 0.93
C ARG A 113 -18.70 7.14 2.01
N LYS A 114 -19.77 7.23 2.81
CA LYS A 114 -19.85 8.21 3.90
C LYS A 114 -18.82 7.95 5.00
N GLU A 115 -18.53 6.70 5.29
CA GLU A 115 -17.52 6.30 6.26
C GLU A 115 -16.11 6.63 5.74
N TRP A 116 -15.83 6.31 4.48
CA TRP A 116 -14.57 6.68 3.83
C TRP A 116 -14.36 8.20 3.83
N MET A 117 -15.38 8.99 3.50
CA MET A 117 -15.29 10.46 3.50
C MET A 117 -14.94 11.00 4.90
N LYS A 118 -15.58 10.48 5.94
CA LYS A 118 -15.26 10.86 7.34
C LYS A 118 -13.83 10.47 7.72
N ALA A 119 -13.37 9.29 7.29
CA ALA A 119 -12.00 8.85 7.52
C ALA A 119 -11.00 9.76 6.81
N PHE A 120 -11.29 10.14 5.57
CA PHE A 120 -10.45 11.03 4.76
C PHE A 120 -10.34 12.43 5.39
N MET A 121 -11.45 13.05 5.79
CA MET A 121 -11.46 14.35 6.48
C MET A 121 -10.73 14.29 7.82
N SER A 122 -10.94 13.21 8.58
CA SER A 122 -10.24 12.97 9.84
C SER A 122 -8.72 12.77 9.64
N ALA A 123 -8.30 12.16 8.53
CA ALA A 123 -6.88 12.02 8.19
C ALA A 123 -6.25 13.37 7.82
N ILE A 124 -6.99 14.23 7.09
CA ILE A 124 -6.55 15.59 6.77
C ILE A 124 -6.41 16.41 8.06
N ALA A 125 -7.40 16.37 8.95
CA ALA A 125 -7.35 17.08 10.23
C ALA A 125 -6.11 16.68 11.07
N ALA A 126 -5.76 15.40 11.06
CA ALA A 126 -4.56 14.90 11.74
C ALA A 126 -3.24 15.47 11.20
N THR A 127 -3.22 15.98 9.97
CA THR A 127 -2.02 16.63 9.39
C THR A 127 -1.81 18.04 9.92
N ALA A 128 -2.84 18.65 10.49
CA ALA A 128 -2.78 19.99 11.08
C ALA A 128 -2.41 19.98 12.57
N ASP A 129 -2.44 18.81 13.20
CA ASP A 129 -2.09 18.68 14.62
C ASP A 129 -0.61 18.34 14.79
N LYS A 130 0.15 19.32 15.33
CA LYS A 130 1.60 19.19 15.57
C LYS A 130 1.94 18.01 16.49
N SER A 131 1.09 17.74 17.48
CA SER A 131 1.30 16.66 18.45
C SER A 131 1.19 15.27 17.78
N VAL A 132 0.20 15.11 16.90
CA VAL A 132 -0.02 13.86 16.14
C VAL A 132 1.11 13.65 15.14
N VAL A 133 1.56 14.70 14.45
CA VAL A 133 2.66 14.64 13.49
C VAL A 133 3.97 14.28 14.18
N ALA A 134 4.29 14.91 15.31
CA ALA A 134 5.48 14.58 16.10
C ALA A 134 5.40 13.15 16.68
N GLY A 135 4.23 12.76 17.20
CA GLY A 135 3.98 11.43 17.75
C GLY A 135 4.14 10.30 16.72
N ARG A 136 3.93 10.60 15.44
CA ARG A 136 4.25 9.68 14.34
C ARG A 136 5.76 9.49 14.13
N GLY A 137 6.60 10.40 14.59
CA GLY A 137 8.05 10.38 14.47
C GLY A 137 8.60 11.19 13.31
N HIS A 138 7.86 12.17 12.84
CA HIS A 138 8.36 13.20 11.93
C HIS A 138 9.17 14.26 12.69
N ARG A 139 10.23 14.78 12.08
CA ARG A 139 11.04 15.85 12.62
C ARG A 139 10.54 17.20 12.10
N ILE A 140 9.78 17.90 12.93
CA ILE A 140 9.13 19.18 12.57
C ILE A 140 9.62 20.36 13.43
N GLU A 141 10.79 20.23 14.04
CA GLU A 141 11.34 21.25 14.94
C GLU A 141 11.57 22.61 14.24
N GLY A 142 11.95 22.57 12.95
CA GLY A 142 12.13 23.76 12.12
C GLY A 142 10.84 24.37 11.53
N VAL A 143 9.70 23.69 11.71
CA VAL A 143 8.43 24.15 11.11
C VAL A 143 7.70 25.07 12.08
N LYS A 144 7.43 26.31 11.63
CA LYS A 144 6.73 27.30 12.46
C LYS A 144 5.26 26.96 12.64
N ASN A 145 4.54 26.75 11.55
CA ASN A 145 3.10 26.54 11.53
C ASN A 145 2.72 25.23 10.84
N VAL A 146 1.72 24.54 11.40
CA VAL A 146 1.09 23.34 10.83
C VAL A 146 -0.42 23.66 10.77
N PRO A 147 -1.12 23.44 9.65
CA PRO A 147 -0.65 22.86 8.37
C PRO A 147 0.30 23.78 7.59
N ILE A 148 1.20 23.17 6.82
CA ILE A 148 2.16 23.87 5.97
C ILE A 148 1.47 24.24 4.66
N ILE A 149 1.27 25.53 4.41
CA ILE A 149 0.64 26.02 3.18
C ILE A 149 1.68 26.80 2.38
N VAL A 150 1.81 26.48 1.10
CA VAL A 150 2.77 27.09 0.17
C VAL A 150 2.06 27.69 -1.05
N ASP A 151 2.71 28.62 -1.74
CA ASP A 151 2.18 29.23 -2.94
C ASP A 151 2.03 28.23 -4.09
N ASP A 152 1.12 28.50 -5.03
CA ASP A 152 0.82 27.61 -6.16
C ASP A 152 1.96 27.45 -7.18
N LYS A 153 3.00 28.31 -7.11
CA LYS A 153 4.24 28.15 -7.89
C LYS A 153 4.91 26.80 -7.69
N VAL A 154 4.63 26.13 -6.58
CA VAL A 154 5.13 24.76 -6.31
C VAL A 154 4.69 23.76 -7.39
N GLN A 155 3.51 23.94 -7.97
CA GLN A 155 2.98 23.04 -9.01
C GLN A 155 3.83 23.00 -10.28
N GLU A 156 4.55 24.10 -10.56
CA GLU A 156 5.36 24.29 -11.76
C GLU A 156 6.81 23.76 -11.62
N LEU A 157 7.20 23.32 -10.43
CA LEU A 157 8.55 22.82 -10.19
C LEU A 157 8.78 21.50 -10.91
N LYS A 158 9.77 21.48 -11.78
CA LYS A 158 10.13 20.29 -12.59
C LYS A 158 11.45 19.63 -12.16
N LYS A 159 12.28 20.34 -11.38
CA LYS A 159 13.58 19.84 -10.93
C LYS A 159 13.54 19.40 -9.48
N THR A 160 14.16 18.28 -9.17
CA THR A 160 14.31 17.75 -7.80
C THR A 160 15.05 18.71 -6.87
N THR A 161 16.05 19.41 -7.41
CA THR A 161 16.83 20.41 -6.65
C THR A 161 15.97 21.57 -6.15
N ASP A 162 15.01 22.03 -6.95
CA ASP A 162 14.16 23.16 -6.59
C ASP A 162 13.10 22.73 -5.55
N VAL A 163 12.56 21.51 -5.70
CA VAL A 163 11.67 20.92 -4.69
C VAL A 163 12.39 20.75 -3.35
N ARG A 164 13.65 20.29 -3.37
CA ARG A 164 14.45 20.16 -2.15
C ARG A 164 14.68 21.49 -1.46
N LYS A 165 15.10 22.52 -2.20
CA LYS A 165 15.28 23.89 -1.68
C LYS A 165 14.00 24.45 -1.08
N LEU A 166 12.84 24.19 -1.69
CA LEU A 166 11.54 24.59 -1.16
C LEU A 166 11.26 23.92 0.19
N LEU A 167 11.46 22.58 0.29
CA LEU A 167 11.24 21.87 1.54
C LEU A 167 12.21 22.31 2.65
N GLU A 168 13.46 22.61 2.31
CA GLU A 168 14.46 23.17 3.22
C GLU A 168 14.05 24.56 3.70
N SER A 169 13.55 25.44 2.81
CA SER A 169 13.08 26.79 3.16
C SER A 169 11.85 26.80 4.10
N VAL A 170 11.05 25.74 4.05
CA VAL A 170 9.89 25.50 4.94
C VAL A 170 10.32 24.96 6.31
N GLY A 171 11.59 24.56 6.47
CA GLY A 171 12.12 24.04 7.73
C GLY A 171 12.02 22.51 7.86
N LEU A 172 11.92 21.79 6.74
CA LEU A 172 11.84 20.32 6.70
C LEU A 172 13.19 19.66 6.43
N GLU A 173 14.33 20.33 6.63
CA GLU A 173 15.67 19.79 6.41
C GLU A 173 15.92 18.51 7.22
N ALA A 174 15.70 18.57 8.54
CA ALA A 174 15.86 17.40 9.44
C ALA A 174 14.95 16.22 9.05
N GLU A 175 13.77 16.50 8.49
CA GLU A 175 12.85 15.49 8.00
C GLU A 175 13.34 14.86 6.69
N LEU A 176 13.92 15.63 5.80
CA LEU A 176 14.54 15.12 4.58
C LEU A 176 15.73 14.21 4.90
N GLU A 177 16.58 14.59 5.85
CA GLU A 177 17.67 13.73 6.33
C GLU A 177 17.13 12.42 6.91
N ARG A 178 16.08 12.48 7.74
CA ARG A 178 15.45 11.29 8.32
C ARG A 178 14.91 10.35 7.22
N SER A 179 14.28 10.90 6.19
CA SER A 179 13.67 10.13 5.10
C SER A 179 14.68 9.59 4.09
N SER A 180 15.83 10.23 3.93
CA SER A 180 16.87 9.82 2.99
C SER A 180 17.52 8.47 3.36
N VAL A 181 17.41 8.03 4.61
CA VAL A 181 18.04 6.80 5.11
C VAL A 181 17.36 5.56 4.51
N VAL A 182 18.05 4.91 3.59
CA VAL A 182 17.63 3.66 2.98
C VAL A 182 18.14 2.48 3.80
N LYS A 183 17.25 1.56 4.18
CA LYS A 183 17.62 0.35 4.93
C LYS A 183 17.42 -0.90 4.09
N SER A 184 18.28 -1.90 4.26
CA SER A 184 18.08 -3.23 3.70
C SER A 184 16.85 -3.89 4.36
N ARG A 185 15.98 -4.48 3.56
CA ARG A 185 14.79 -5.18 4.04
C ARG A 185 15.17 -6.56 4.57
N ALA A 186 14.62 -6.93 5.70
CA ALA A 186 14.74 -8.28 6.23
C ALA A 186 13.74 -9.25 5.58
N GLY A 187 14.02 -10.54 5.67
CA GLY A 187 13.15 -11.61 5.24
C GLY A 187 13.06 -11.81 3.71
N ARG A 188 12.12 -12.66 3.30
CA ARG A 188 11.97 -13.11 1.90
C ARG A 188 11.60 -12.00 0.90
N GLY A 189 11.10 -10.86 1.37
CA GLY A 189 10.84 -9.69 0.51
C GLY A 189 12.08 -9.19 -0.22
N LYS A 190 13.27 -9.34 0.40
CA LYS A 190 14.57 -8.99 -0.19
C LYS A 190 14.84 -9.76 -1.48
N SER A 191 14.65 -11.08 -1.48
CA SER A 191 14.85 -11.94 -2.65
C SER A 191 13.75 -11.83 -3.71
N ARG A 192 12.62 -11.18 -3.37
CA ARG A 192 11.47 -10.97 -4.26
C ARG A 192 11.45 -9.57 -4.89
N GLY A 193 12.60 -8.95 -5.14
CA GLY A 193 12.72 -7.64 -5.78
C GLY A 193 12.45 -6.43 -4.87
N ARG A 194 12.26 -6.63 -3.55
CA ARG A 194 12.04 -5.57 -2.57
C ARG A 194 13.20 -5.46 -1.60
N ALA A 195 14.41 -5.25 -2.14
CA ALA A 195 15.66 -5.28 -1.36
C ALA A 195 15.75 -4.18 -0.30
N THR A 196 15.23 -3.00 -0.59
CA THR A 196 15.35 -1.82 0.25
C THR A 196 14.02 -1.39 0.86
N LYS A 197 14.09 -0.64 1.96
CA LYS A 197 12.96 0.00 2.62
C LYS A 197 13.32 1.46 2.91
N VAL A 198 12.51 2.38 2.39
CA VAL A 198 12.62 3.83 2.60
C VAL A 198 11.57 4.26 3.62
N ARG A 199 11.89 5.25 4.45
CA ARG A 199 10.94 5.85 5.37
C ARG A 199 10.02 6.80 4.61
N LYS A 200 8.74 6.83 4.97
CA LYS A 200 7.82 7.84 4.46
C LYS A 200 8.18 9.20 5.06
N GLY A 201 8.43 10.16 4.20
CA GLY A 201 8.73 11.55 4.48
C GLY A 201 7.55 12.47 4.14
N PRO A 202 7.81 13.76 3.84
CA PRO A 202 6.79 14.73 3.52
C PRO A 202 5.92 14.32 2.33
N LEU A 203 4.64 14.67 2.38
CA LEU A 203 3.71 14.59 1.27
C LEU A 203 3.44 16.01 0.75
N ILE A 204 3.49 16.22 -0.55
CA ILE A 204 3.13 17.46 -1.20
C ILE A 204 1.76 17.27 -1.86
N VAL A 205 0.77 18.09 -1.50
CA VAL A 205 -0.56 18.02 -2.09
C VAL A 205 -0.80 19.26 -2.94
N VAL A 206 -1.12 19.06 -4.20
CA VAL A 206 -1.34 20.10 -5.20
C VAL A 206 -2.72 19.94 -5.84
N SER A 207 -3.28 21.03 -6.37
CA SER A 207 -4.54 20.96 -7.13
C SER A 207 -4.34 20.33 -8.50
N GLU A 208 -3.28 20.75 -9.21
CA GLU A 208 -2.93 20.28 -10.56
C GLU A 208 -1.46 19.86 -10.62
N ASP A 209 -1.15 18.88 -11.45
CA ASP A 209 0.24 18.46 -11.71
C ASP A 209 0.77 19.14 -12.97
N LYS A 210 1.68 20.12 -12.79
CA LYS A 210 2.44 20.76 -13.87
C LYS A 210 3.90 20.26 -13.96
N GLY A 211 4.20 19.13 -13.26
CA GLY A 211 5.51 18.48 -13.25
C GLY A 211 6.05 18.17 -11.85
N ILE A 212 5.41 18.65 -10.79
CA ILE A 212 5.85 18.48 -9.39
C ILE A 212 5.85 17.01 -8.96
N VAL A 213 4.88 16.21 -9.38
CA VAL A 213 4.80 14.79 -9.02
C VAL A 213 6.07 14.04 -9.45
N LYS A 214 6.52 14.28 -10.67
CA LYS A 214 7.74 13.66 -11.20
C LYS A 214 9.00 14.16 -10.50
N ALA A 215 9.05 15.45 -10.20
CA ALA A 215 10.18 16.08 -9.51
C ALA A 215 10.29 15.61 -8.04
N ALA A 216 9.19 15.52 -7.31
CA ALA A 216 9.16 15.08 -5.91
C ALA A 216 9.54 13.61 -5.75
N ASN A 217 9.06 12.74 -6.64
CA ASN A 217 9.35 11.30 -6.60
C ASN A 217 10.85 10.97 -6.77
N GLY A 218 11.65 11.90 -7.26
CA GLY A 218 13.11 11.78 -7.31
C GLY A 218 13.79 11.93 -5.94
N ILE A 219 13.09 12.41 -4.92
CA ILE A 219 13.64 12.61 -3.58
C ILE A 219 13.19 11.46 -2.67
N SER A 220 14.15 10.80 -2.02
CA SER A 220 13.89 9.64 -1.19
C SER A 220 12.88 9.96 -0.07
N GLY A 221 11.75 9.26 -0.06
CA GLY A 221 10.70 9.38 0.96
C GLY A 221 9.71 10.52 0.76
N VAL A 222 9.94 11.45 -0.16
CA VAL A 222 9.01 12.51 -0.54
C VAL A 222 8.06 12.00 -1.61
N GLU A 223 6.80 12.33 -1.50
CA GLU A 223 5.76 12.01 -2.48
C GLU A 223 4.97 13.28 -2.79
N ALA A 224 4.53 13.44 -4.03
CA ALA A 224 3.59 14.49 -4.42
C ALA A 224 2.37 13.86 -5.08
N VAL A 225 1.20 14.34 -4.73
CA VAL A 225 -0.08 13.81 -5.21
C VAL A 225 -1.02 14.97 -5.50
N THR A 226 -1.81 14.86 -6.57
CA THR A 226 -2.89 15.80 -6.83
C THR A 226 -4.06 15.54 -5.89
N LEU A 227 -4.79 16.59 -5.52
CA LEU A 227 -5.94 16.47 -4.60
C LEU A 227 -6.98 15.44 -5.11
N ALA A 228 -7.18 15.37 -6.43
CA ALA A 228 -8.12 14.43 -7.06
C ALA A 228 -7.72 12.95 -6.84
N ASN A 229 -6.42 12.66 -6.75
CA ASN A 229 -5.88 11.32 -6.58
C ASN A 229 -5.45 11.02 -5.13
N LEU A 230 -5.69 11.97 -4.22
CA LEU A 230 -5.29 11.85 -2.83
C LEU A 230 -6.09 10.77 -2.11
N SER A 231 -5.40 9.80 -1.53
CA SER A 231 -5.99 8.68 -0.80
C SER A 231 -5.69 8.76 0.71
N VAL A 232 -6.44 8.00 1.50
CA VAL A 232 -6.14 7.86 2.94
C VAL A 232 -4.78 7.17 3.13
N MET A 233 -4.38 6.29 2.21
CA MET A 233 -3.06 5.65 2.23
C MET A 233 -1.91 6.65 2.13
N ASP A 234 -2.08 7.74 1.37
CA ASP A 234 -1.04 8.75 1.19
C ASP A 234 -0.88 9.61 2.45
N ILE A 235 -2.00 10.01 3.06
CA ILE A 235 -2.03 10.88 4.24
C ILE A 235 -1.67 10.09 5.52
N ALA A 236 -2.15 8.87 5.65
CA ALA A 236 -1.97 8.04 6.83
C ALA A 236 -1.31 6.67 6.50
N PRO A 237 -0.09 6.66 5.93
CA PRO A 237 0.56 5.42 5.54
C PRO A 237 0.80 4.51 6.73
N GLY A 238 0.41 3.23 6.58
CA GLY A 238 0.44 2.24 7.65
C GLY A 238 -0.64 2.42 8.71
N SER A 239 -1.78 3.01 8.33
CA SER A 239 -2.95 3.33 9.19
C SER A 239 -2.68 4.31 10.33
N LYS A 240 -1.50 4.90 10.40
CA LYS A 240 -1.15 5.89 11.42
C LYS A 240 -1.31 7.30 10.84
N PRO A 241 -2.18 8.15 11.39
CA PRO A 241 -2.37 9.53 10.93
C PRO A 241 -1.17 10.42 11.28
N GLY A 242 -1.18 11.65 10.78
CA GLY A 242 -0.18 12.67 11.12
C GLY A 242 1.07 12.62 10.25
N ARG A 243 0.95 12.33 8.95
CA ARG A 243 2.04 12.54 7.99
C ARG A 243 2.27 14.02 7.80
N VAL A 244 3.54 14.47 7.78
CA VAL A 244 3.87 15.84 7.40
C VAL A 244 3.40 16.11 5.98
N THR A 245 2.52 17.09 5.81
CA THR A 245 1.96 17.45 4.50
C THR A 245 2.18 18.91 4.21
N VAL A 246 2.54 19.19 2.96
CA VAL A 246 2.69 20.54 2.40
C VAL A 246 1.57 20.73 1.40
N TRP A 247 0.72 21.72 1.62
CA TRP A 247 -0.46 22.00 0.82
C TRP A 247 -0.22 23.22 -0.08
N SER A 248 -0.63 23.14 -1.35
CA SER A 248 -0.73 24.36 -2.17
C SER A 248 -1.97 25.15 -1.79
N LYS A 249 -1.94 26.47 -1.95
CA LYS A 249 -3.09 27.35 -1.67
C LYS A 249 -4.34 26.91 -2.42
N SER A 250 -4.20 26.66 -3.72
CA SER A 250 -5.29 26.18 -4.56
C SER A 250 -5.87 24.82 -4.11
N ALA A 251 -5.05 23.91 -3.60
CA ALA A 251 -5.55 22.64 -3.05
C ALA A 251 -6.40 22.85 -1.79
N VAL A 252 -6.02 23.79 -0.93
CA VAL A 252 -6.81 24.14 0.27
C VAL A 252 -8.14 24.79 -0.12
N GLU A 253 -8.15 25.70 -1.08
CA GLU A 253 -9.38 26.34 -1.58
C GLU A 253 -10.36 25.31 -2.20
N VAL A 254 -9.84 24.33 -2.92
CA VAL A 254 -10.67 23.25 -3.48
C VAL A 254 -11.24 22.37 -2.36
N LEU A 255 -10.48 22.09 -1.29
CA LEU A 255 -10.97 21.38 -0.11
C LEU A 255 -12.11 22.13 0.60
N GLU A 256 -12.06 23.46 0.62
CA GLU A 256 -13.13 24.28 1.21
C GLU A 256 -14.41 24.29 0.35
N LYS A 257 -14.24 24.32 -0.96
CA LYS A 257 -15.36 24.34 -1.92
C LYS A 257 -15.99 22.96 -2.13
N GLY A 258 -15.24 21.90 -1.93
CA GLY A 258 -15.68 20.52 -2.07
C GLY A 258 -16.54 20.09 -0.89
N LYS A 259 -17.86 20.38 -0.97
CA LYS A 259 -18.92 19.82 -0.11
C LYS A 259 -19.38 18.46 -0.59
#